data_035eaf98ace96537394c67ae08a946e4
#
_entry.id   035eaf98ace96537394c67ae08a946e4
#
_cell.length_a   1.000
_cell.length_b   1.000
_cell.length_c   1.000
_cell.angle_alpha   90.00
_cell.angle_beta   90.00
_cell.angle_gamma   90.00
#
_symmetry.space_group_name_H-M   'P 1'
#
loop_
_entity.id
_entity.type
_entity.pdbx_description
1 polymer ?
#
loop_
_entity_poly.entity_id
_entity_poly.type
_entity_poly.pdbx_seq_one_letter_code
_entity_poly.pdbx_strand_id
1 'polypeptide(L)'
;DALRDRSEELFRLYYFALIAYFRPLLSVSRKEKVSFEEFYAFDSTTITLFSQVMKGVGRDPKGDGKKKGGLKVHMLTDVHADTAIFAKISEAKMHDKKFLAHLNPGKGSMLVFDKAYNFYQQFAQWTEEGVNFVCRLKDNAKVQLQEVLFEKTLQKEESGVYKVEHIHLEYKKDKRPEILCLRLVYYKDEQGRKYKFITN
;
A
#
# COMPACT_ATOMS: atom_id res chain seq x y z
N ASP A 1 33.38 -1.07 17.62
CA ASP A 1 31.99 -0.68 17.81
C ASP A 1 31.09 -1.90 17.58
N ALA A 2 30.66 -2.55 18.68
CA ALA A 2 30.03 -3.89 18.66
C ALA A 2 28.79 -4.01 17.75
N LEU A 3 28.11 -2.90 17.41
CA LEU A 3 26.97 -2.86 16.49
C LEU A 3 27.38 -2.79 15.03
N ARG A 4 28.53 -2.17 14.73
CA ARG A 4 29.03 -2.01 13.37
C ARG A 4 29.50 -3.32 12.75
N ASP A 5 30.02 -4.21 13.58
CA ASP A 5 30.64 -5.47 13.17
C ASP A 5 29.67 -6.65 13.16
N ARG A 6 28.41 -6.42 13.54
CA ARG A 6 27.36 -7.44 13.52
C ARG A 6 26.61 -7.45 12.19
N SER A 7 26.38 -8.66 11.66
CA SER A 7 25.60 -8.87 10.44
C SER A 7 24.17 -8.35 10.63
N GLU A 8 23.65 -7.56 9.68
CA GLU A 8 22.25 -7.17 9.61
C GLU A 8 21.30 -8.38 9.61
N GLU A 9 21.77 -9.50 9.04
CA GLU A 9 21.04 -10.77 8.98
C GLU A 9 20.72 -11.32 10.38
N LEU A 10 21.62 -11.16 11.35
CA LEU A 10 21.37 -11.56 12.74
C LEU A 10 20.16 -10.80 13.32
N PHE A 11 20.11 -9.48 13.11
CA PHE A 11 19.01 -8.66 13.60
C PHE A 11 17.70 -9.00 12.88
N ARG A 12 17.76 -9.25 11.58
CA ARG A 12 16.63 -9.67 10.77
C ARG A 12 16.05 -10.99 11.27
N LEU A 13 16.88 -12.00 11.43
CA LEU A 13 16.46 -13.33 11.92
C LEU A 13 15.87 -13.24 13.33
N TYR A 14 16.50 -12.48 14.22
CA TYR A 14 16.02 -12.28 15.59
C TYR A 14 14.65 -11.57 15.61
N TYR A 15 14.49 -10.54 14.79
CA TYR A 15 13.22 -9.82 14.66
C TYR A 15 12.08 -10.75 14.21
N PHE A 16 12.29 -11.53 13.15
CA PHE A 16 11.27 -12.46 12.67
C PHE A 16 11.02 -13.63 13.63
N ALA A 17 12.02 -14.09 14.36
CA ALA A 17 11.84 -15.09 15.40
C ALA A 17 10.97 -14.56 16.56
N LEU A 18 11.18 -13.30 16.98
CA LEU A 18 10.32 -12.64 17.96
C LEU A 18 8.88 -12.50 17.47
N ILE A 19 8.68 -12.04 16.23
CA ILE A 19 7.35 -11.94 15.64
C ILE A 19 6.67 -13.31 15.62
N ALA A 20 7.34 -14.35 15.14
CA ALA A 20 6.79 -15.69 15.10
C ALA A 20 6.39 -16.20 16.49
N TYR A 21 7.19 -15.89 17.50
CA TYR A 21 6.91 -16.26 18.89
C TYR A 21 5.71 -15.50 19.51
N PHE A 22 5.63 -14.18 19.27
CA PHE A 22 4.62 -13.33 19.89
C PHE A 22 3.32 -13.20 19.06
N ARG A 23 3.35 -13.47 17.74
CA ARG A 23 2.19 -13.35 16.86
C ARG A 23 0.91 -14.04 17.38
N PRO A 24 0.95 -15.27 17.91
CA PRO A 24 -0.25 -15.92 18.46
C PRO A 24 -0.86 -15.15 19.65
N LEU A 25 -0.02 -14.47 20.46
CA LEU A 25 -0.45 -13.70 21.63
C LEU A 25 -1.02 -12.33 21.23
N LEU A 26 -0.48 -11.71 20.17
CA LEU A 26 -0.90 -10.42 19.68
C LEU A 26 -2.23 -10.49 18.91
N SER A 27 -2.47 -11.58 18.17
CA SER A 27 -3.70 -11.79 17.39
C SER A 27 -4.96 -12.00 18.23
N VAL A 28 -4.83 -12.40 19.50
CA VAL A 28 -5.97 -12.67 20.39
C VAL A 28 -6.65 -11.40 20.88
N SER A 29 -5.94 -10.27 20.94
CA SER A 29 -6.44 -9.03 21.56
C SER A 29 -7.28 -8.14 20.63
N ARG A 30 -7.28 -8.38 19.32
CA ARG A 30 -7.95 -7.52 18.33
C ARG A 30 -8.82 -8.28 17.34
N LYS A 31 -9.65 -9.20 17.80
CA LYS A 31 -10.71 -9.79 16.95
C LYS A 31 -11.85 -8.78 16.72
N GLU A 32 -11.56 -7.67 16.08
CA GLU A 32 -12.59 -6.91 15.40
C GLU A 32 -13.01 -7.67 14.13
N LYS A 33 -14.30 -7.60 13.82
CA LYS A 33 -15.04 -8.39 12.83
C LYS A 33 -14.64 -8.13 11.37
N VAL A 34 -13.37 -8.16 11.04
CA VAL A 34 -12.94 -8.15 9.64
C VAL A 34 -12.82 -9.59 9.16
N SER A 35 -13.59 -9.96 8.14
CA SER A 35 -13.76 -11.33 7.65
C SER A 35 -12.57 -11.89 6.87
N PHE A 36 -11.46 -11.17 6.79
CA PHE A 36 -10.25 -11.64 6.11
C PHE A 36 -9.31 -12.30 7.12
N GLU A 37 -8.83 -13.50 6.82
CA GLU A 37 -7.85 -14.21 7.64
C GLU A 37 -6.49 -13.49 7.60
N GLU A 38 -6.13 -12.96 6.43
CA GLU A 38 -4.92 -12.20 6.18
C GLU A 38 -5.27 -10.78 5.77
N PHE A 39 -4.95 -9.81 6.63
CA PHE A 39 -5.20 -8.40 6.37
C PHE A 39 -3.91 -7.59 6.55
N TYR A 40 -3.44 -6.99 5.47
CA TYR A 40 -2.16 -6.32 5.41
C TYR A 40 -2.30 -4.86 5.01
N ALA A 41 -1.60 -3.99 5.73
CA ALA A 41 -1.34 -2.62 5.32
C ALA A 41 0.08 -2.49 4.77
N PHE A 42 0.22 -1.76 3.68
CA PHE A 42 1.50 -1.54 3.04
C PHE A 42 1.78 -0.05 2.89
N ASP A 43 2.96 0.38 3.35
CA ASP A 43 3.42 1.76 3.18
C ASP A 43 4.95 1.86 3.08
N SER A 44 5.45 3.04 2.77
CA SER A 44 6.88 3.34 2.76
C SER A 44 7.20 4.65 3.45
N THR A 45 8.30 4.62 4.21
CA THR A 45 8.88 5.80 4.84
C THR A 45 10.20 6.15 4.18
N THR A 46 10.42 7.43 3.87
CA THR A 46 11.69 7.92 3.35
C THR A 46 12.53 8.51 4.46
N ILE A 47 13.70 7.93 4.69
CA ILE A 47 14.70 8.42 5.63
C ILE A 47 15.68 9.29 4.83
N THR A 48 15.68 10.59 5.10
CA THR A 48 16.62 11.53 4.47
C THR A 48 17.93 11.50 5.22
N LEU A 49 19.01 11.25 4.50
CA LEU A 49 20.36 11.24 5.03
C LEU A 49 21.04 12.62 4.85
N PHE A 50 22.14 12.85 5.55
CA PHE A 50 22.93 14.06 5.38
C PHE A 50 23.42 14.17 3.92
N SER A 51 23.56 15.41 3.43
CA SER A 51 23.89 15.70 2.02
C SER A 51 25.21 15.09 1.52
N GLN A 52 26.08 14.69 2.44
CA GLN A 52 27.35 14.05 2.13
C GLN A 52 27.31 12.53 2.11
N VAL A 53 26.23 11.92 2.65
CA VAL A 53 26.06 10.47 2.74
C VAL A 53 25.16 9.99 1.61
N MET A 54 25.61 9.01 0.84
CA MET A 54 24.86 8.37 -0.26
C MET A 54 24.26 9.36 -1.28
N LYS A 55 25.04 10.32 -1.74
CA LYS A 55 24.62 11.39 -2.68
C LYS A 55 23.94 10.89 -3.96
N GLY A 56 24.27 9.69 -4.44
CA GLY A 56 23.74 9.13 -5.69
C GLY A 56 22.31 8.57 -5.61
N VAL A 57 21.80 8.27 -4.41
CA VAL A 57 20.56 7.53 -4.19
C VAL A 57 19.40 8.40 -3.69
N GLY A 58 19.62 9.71 -3.52
CA GLY A 58 18.63 10.65 -3.01
C GLY A 58 17.63 11.13 -4.05
N ARG A 59 16.53 11.73 -3.57
CA ARG A 59 15.61 12.51 -4.39
C ARG A 59 16.16 13.93 -4.61
N ASP A 60 15.84 14.48 -5.76
CA ASP A 60 15.99 15.91 -6.06
C ASP A 60 14.62 16.58 -6.03
N PRO A 61 14.09 16.92 -4.83
CA PRO A 61 12.71 17.40 -4.68
C PRO A 61 12.50 18.81 -5.25
N LYS A 62 13.59 19.57 -5.48
CA LYS A 62 13.51 20.94 -5.97
C LYS A 62 14.00 21.08 -7.43
N GLY A 63 14.56 20.03 -8.02
CA GLY A 63 15.13 20.09 -9.38
C GLY A 63 16.36 21.01 -9.49
N ASP A 64 16.99 21.36 -8.37
CA ASP A 64 18.16 22.27 -8.31
C ASP A 64 19.51 21.51 -8.42
N GLY A 65 19.47 20.23 -8.77
CA GLY A 65 20.64 19.35 -8.88
C GLY A 65 21.22 18.91 -7.53
N LYS A 66 20.71 19.42 -6.42
CA LYS A 66 21.17 19.07 -5.07
C LYS A 66 20.46 17.82 -4.55
N LYS A 67 20.89 16.66 -5.05
CA LYS A 67 20.36 15.37 -4.58
C LYS A 67 20.75 15.14 -3.13
N LYS A 68 19.78 15.06 -2.24
CA LYS A 68 20.00 14.60 -0.87
C LYS A 68 20.02 13.08 -0.86
N GLY A 69 21.00 12.48 -0.16
CA GLY A 69 21.01 11.05 0.12
C GLY A 69 19.74 10.63 0.85
N GLY A 70 19.24 9.45 0.56
CA GLY A 70 18.07 8.94 1.24
C GLY A 70 17.84 7.46 0.98
N LEU A 71 17.26 6.82 1.99
CA LEU A 71 16.79 5.45 1.95
C LEU A 71 15.26 5.46 2.03
N LYS A 72 14.64 4.49 1.41
CA LYS A 72 13.22 4.22 1.56
C LYS A 72 13.04 2.85 2.19
N VAL A 73 12.28 2.81 3.28
CA VAL A 73 11.89 1.57 3.95
C VAL A 73 10.45 1.29 3.55
N HIS A 74 10.25 0.19 2.84
CA HIS A 74 8.93 -0.34 2.52
C HIS A 74 8.57 -1.38 3.59
N MET A 75 7.35 -1.32 4.09
CA MET A 75 6.88 -2.17 5.18
C MET A 75 5.52 -2.76 4.86
N LEU A 76 5.38 -4.06 5.06
CA LEU A 76 4.10 -4.76 5.08
C LEU A 76 3.77 -5.10 6.52
N THR A 77 2.64 -4.62 7.00
CA THR A 77 2.17 -4.80 8.37
C THR A 77 0.95 -5.71 8.37
N ASP A 78 0.96 -6.73 9.21
CA ASP A 78 -0.24 -7.50 9.55
C ASP A 78 -1.11 -6.62 10.46
N VAL A 79 -2.29 -6.24 9.96
CA VAL A 79 -3.20 -5.32 10.66
C VAL A 79 -3.84 -5.98 11.88
N HIS A 80 -4.05 -7.31 11.85
CA HIS A 80 -4.61 -8.03 13.01
C HIS A 80 -3.61 -8.13 14.15
N ALA A 81 -2.34 -8.39 13.83
CA ALA A 81 -1.28 -8.55 14.81
C ALA A 81 -0.55 -7.24 15.15
N ASP A 82 -0.81 -6.15 14.39
CA ASP A 82 -0.10 -4.85 14.48
C ASP A 82 1.42 -5.02 14.41
N THR A 83 1.87 -5.94 13.55
CA THR A 83 3.29 -6.30 13.42
C THR A 83 3.76 -6.17 11.98
N ALA A 84 4.96 -5.62 11.80
CA ALA A 84 5.62 -5.63 10.50
C ALA A 84 6.13 -7.03 10.19
N ILE A 85 5.57 -7.66 9.15
CA ILE A 85 5.93 -9.02 8.72
C ILE A 85 6.95 -9.05 7.60
N PHE A 86 7.10 -7.92 6.91
CA PHE A 86 8.08 -7.77 5.84
C PHE A 86 8.56 -6.33 5.76
N ALA A 87 9.87 -6.16 5.62
CA ALA A 87 10.48 -4.85 5.40
C ALA A 87 11.57 -4.97 4.31
N LYS A 88 11.63 -3.97 3.43
CA LYS A 88 12.69 -3.85 2.42
C LYS A 88 13.20 -2.43 2.35
N ILE A 89 14.53 -2.32 2.36
CA ILE A 89 15.21 -1.04 2.17
C ILE A 89 15.55 -0.88 0.69
N SER A 90 15.31 0.31 0.17
CA SER A 90 15.64 0.68 -1.20
C SER A 90 16.18 2.11 -1.27
N GLU A 91 16.70 2.50 -2.43
CA GLU A 91 17.06 3.88 -2.69
C GLU A 91 15.80 4.78 -2.64
N ALA A 92 15.91 5.98 -2.04
CA ALA A 92 14.80 6.92 -1.93
C ALA A 92 14.17 7.33 -3.28
N LYS A 93 14.91 7.23 -4.38
CA LYS A 93 14.43 7.51 -5.74
C LYS A 93 13.58 6.39 -6.34
N MET A 94 13.60 5.19 -5.76
CA MET A 94 12.83 4.07 -6.29
C MET A 94 11.33 4.35 -6.20
N HIS A 95 10.61 4.11 -7.30
CA HIS A 95 9.15 4.27 -7.32
C HIS A 95 8.47 3.18 -6.50
N ASP A 96 7.54 3.57 -5.63
CA ASP A 96 6.80 2.70 -4.73
C ASP A 96 6.11 1.53 -5.46
N LYS A 97 5.51 1.80 -6.63
CA LYS A 97 4.83 0.77 -7.44
C LYS A 97 5.71 -0.43 -7.82
N LYS A 98 7.04 -0.24 -7.95
CA LYS A 98 7.94 -1.36 -8.27
C LYS A 98 8.06 -2.37 -7.14
N PHE A 99 7.71 -1.95 -5.94
CA PHE A 99 7.79 -2.82 -4.78
C PHE A 99 6.63 -3.82 -4.72
N LEU A 100 5.48 -3.49 -5.28
CA LEU A 100 4.31 -4.38 -5.28
C LEU A 100 4.61 -5.76 -5.88
N ALA A 101 5.49 -5.83 -6.87
CA ALA A 101 5.93 -7.08 -7.48
C ALA A 101 6.75 -8.01 -6.55
N HIS A 102 7.18 -7.51 -5.37
CA HIS A 102 7.85 -8.31 -4.35
C HIS A 102 6.89 -8.86 -3.29
N LEU A 103 5.63 -8.44 -3.33
CA LEU A 103 4.60 -8.95 -2.45
C LEU A 103 3.99 -10.20 -3.06
N ASN A 104 3.88 -11.25 -2.27
CA ASN A 104 3.23 -12.50 -2.66
C ASN A 104 2.12 -12.83 -1.64
N PRO A 105 1.04 -12.04 -1.60
CA PRO A 105 -0.08 -12.29 -0.70
C PRO A 105 -0.82 -13.56 -1.11
N GLY A 106 -1.31 -14.31 -0.14
CA GLY A 106 -2.13 -15.49 -0.37
C GLY A 106 -3.50 -15.15 -0.98
N LYS A 107 -4.12 -16.12 -1.66
CA LYS A 107 -5.50 -16.01 -2.13
C LYS A 107 -6.44 -15.73 -0.95
N GLY A 108 -7.35 -14.78 -1.12
CA GLY A 108 -8.31 -14.37 -0.08
C GLY A 108 -7.76 -13.32 0.88
N SER A 109 -6.46 -12.99 0.82
CA SER A 109 -5.91 -11.89 1.62
C SER A 109 -6.45 -10.52 1.18
N MET A 110 -6.41 -9.54 2.08
CA MET A 110 -6.75 -8.14 1.83
C MET A 110 -5.51 -7.27 1.98
N LEU A 111 -5.22 -6.44 0.97
CA LEU A 111 -4.15 -5.46 0.97
C LEU A 111 -4.71 -4.04 0.98
N VAL A 112 -4.18 -3.17 1.86
CA VAL A 112 -4.54 -1.75 1.91
C VAL A 112 -3.29 -0.90 1.74
N PHE A 113 -3.34 0.10 0.85
CA PHE A 113 -2.20 0.97 0.56
C PHE A 113 -2.61 2.31 -0.06
N ASP A 114 -1.68 3.28 -0.05
CA ASP A 114 -1.94 4.63 -0.56
C ASP A 114 -1.84 4.73 -2.10
N LYS A 115 -2.33 5.84 -2.64
CA LYS A 115 -2.36 6.15 -4.08
C LYS A 115 -0.98 6.18 -4.77
N ALA A 116 0.11 6.31 -4.01
CA ALA A 116 1.47 6.23 -4.55
C ALA A 116 1.74 4.88 -5.25
N TYR A 117 1.05 3.84 -4.81
CA TYR A 117 1.18 2.47 -5.30
C TYR A 117 0.25 2.11 -6.46
N ASN A 118 -0.52 3.04 -7.02
CA ASN A 118 -1.40 2.75 -8.17
C ASN A 118 -0.59 2.13 -9.33
N PHE A 119 -0.73 0.81 -9.49
CA PHE A 119 -0.11 0.01 -10.54
C PHE A 119 -1.11 -1.02 -11.06
N TYR A 120 -1.90 -0.64 -12.04
CA TYR A 120 -3.08 -1.38 -12.50
C TYR A 120 -2.76 -2.77 -13.07
N GLN A 121 -1.58 -2.95 -13.65
CA GLN A 121 -1.13 -4.28 -14.08
C GLN A 121 -1.01 -5.26 -12.90
N GLN A 122 -0.45 -4.81 -11.77
CA GLN A 122 -0.38 -5.63 -10.56
C GLN A 122 -1.76 -5.88 -9.97
N PHE A 123 -2.65 -4.88 -10.01
CA PHE A 123 -4.02 -5.01 -9.52
C PHE A 123 -4.81 -6.04 -10.35
N ALA A 124 -4.62 -6.05 -11.68
CA ALA A 124 -5.22 -7.07 -12.54
C ALA A 124 -4.72 -8.47 -12.18
N GLN A 125 -3.42 -8.64 -12.00
CA GLN A 125 -2.84 -9.91 -11.59
C GLN A 125 -3.40 -10.38 -10.24
N TRP A 126 -3.45 -9.51 -9.22
CA TRP A 126 -4.02 -9.84 -7.92
C TRP A 126 -5.51 -10.20 -8.00
N THR A 127 -6.26 -9.53 -8.86
CA THR A 127 -7.68 -9.88 -9.09
C THR A 127 -7.81 -11.29 -9.65
N GLU A 128 -6.98 -11.66 -10.64
CA GLU A 128 -6.93 -13.01 -11.20
C GLU A 128 -6.52 -14.07 -10.16
N GLU A 129 -5.58 -13.73 -9.27
CA GLU A 129 -5.08 -14.59 -8.19
C GLU A 129 -6.05 -14.69 -7.00
N GLY A 130 -7.12 -13.92 -6.99
CA GLY A 130 -8.10 -13.88 -5.89
C GLY A 130 -7.60 -13.17 -4.63
N VAL A 131 -6.67 -12.24 -4.79
CA VAL A 131 -6.19 -11.33 -3.75
C VAL A 131 -7.04 -10.07 -3.78
N ASN A 132 -7.56 -9.65 -2.63
CA ASN A 132 -8.36 -8.44 -2.51
C ASN A 132 -7.46 -7.24 -2.20
N PHE A 133 -7.87 -6.07 -2.64
CA PHE A 133 -7.15 -4.84 -2.31
C PHE A 133 -8.08 -3.65 -2.16
N VAL A 134 -7.64 -2.68 -1.37
CA VAL A 134 -8.21 -1.33 -1.30
C VAL A 134 -7.08 -0.33 -1.46
N CYS A 135 -7.21 0.52 -2.46
CA CYS A 135 -6.22 1.55 -2.75
C CYS A 135 -6.89 2.90 -2.98
N ARG A 136 -6.29 3.96 -2.46
CA ARG A 136 -6.75 5.30 -2.78
C ARG A 136 -6.48 5.63 -4.25
N LEU A 137 -7.50 6.09 -4.98
CA LEU A 137 -7.36 6.45 -6.39
C LEU A 137 -6.60 7.78 -6.56
N LYS A 138 -5.75 7.87 -7.57
CA LYS A 138 -5.12 9.13 -7.97
C LYS A 138 -6.13 10.09 -8.57
N ASP A 139 -5.96 11.39 -8.30
CA ASP A 139 -6.89 12.42 -8.75
C ASP A 139 -6.91 12.58 -10.28
N ASN A 140 -5.80 12.23 -10.96
CA ASN A 140 -5.66 12.26 -12.41
C ASN A 140 -5.95 10.91 -13.10
N ALA A 141 -6.52 9.93 -12.39
CA ALA A 141 -6.87 8.64 -12.99
C ALA A 141 -8.03 8.81 -13.98
N LYS A 142 -7.87 8.24 -15.16
CA LYS A 142 -8.94 8.18 -16.17
C LYS A 142 -9.81 6.96 -15.89
N VAL A 143 -11.00 7.20 -15.40
CA VAL A 143 -11.97 6.15 -15.11
C VAL A 143 -13.16 6.28 -16.07
N GLN A 144 -13.69 5.15 -16.52
CA GLN A 144 -14.93 5.08 -17.30
C GLN A 144 -16.01 4.48 -16.41
N LEU A 145 -17.02 5.27 -16.07
CA LEU A 145 -18.19 4.81 -15.33
C LEU A 145 -18.97 3.79 -16.17
N GLN A 146 -19.30 2.66 -15.56
CA GLN A 146 -20.14 1.64 -16.15
C GLN A 146 -21.53 1.64 -15.50
N GLU A 147 -21.58 1.59 -14.18
CA GLU A 147 -22.83 1.47 -13.43
C GLU A 147 -22.69 2.10 -12.05
N VAL A 148 -23.76 2.69 -11.55
CA VAL A 148 -23.87 3.15 -10.15
C VAL A 148 -24.52 2.05 -9.34
N LEU A 149 -23.77 1.43 -8.42
CA LEU A 149 -24.25 0.33 -7.58
C LEU A 149 -24.98 0.82 -6.34
N PHE A 150 -24.54 1.94 -5.81
CA PHE A 150 -25.07 2.52 -4.59
C PHE A 150 -24.83 4.02 -4.57
N GLU A 151 -25.83 4.79 -4.14
CA GLU A 151 -25.71 6.22 -3.89
C GLU A 151 -26.64 6.65 -2.78
N LYS A 152 -26.14 7.44 -1.82
CA LYS A 152 -26.95 8.09 -0.78
C LYS A 152 -26.47 9.51 -0.52
N THR A 153 -27.35 10.37 -0.10
CA THR A 153 -27.01 11.70 0.38
C THR A 153 -26.62 11.64 1.85
N LEU A 154 -25.42 12.08 2.19
CA LEU A 154 -24.97 12.24 3.57
C LEU A 154 -25.33 13.63 4.10
N GLN A 155 -25.82 13.72 5.31
CA GLN A 155 -25.97 14.98 6.02
C GLN A 155 -24.58 15.59 6.31
N LYS A 156 -24.56 16.88 6.70
CA LYS A 156 -23.31 17.63 6.86
C LYS A 156 -22.34 16.97 7.85
N GLU A 157 -22.86 16.40 8.93
CA GLU A 157 -22.10 15.79 10.03
C GLU A 157 -21.92 14.29 9.87
N GLU A 158 -22.57 13.64 8.90
CA GLU A 158 -22.43 12.20 8.67
C GLU A 158 -21.14 11.86 7.95
N SER A 159 -20.47 10.81 8.41
CA SER A 159 -19.34 10.15 7.74
C SER A 159 -19.79 8.81 7.16
N GLY A 160 -19.00 8.29 6.22
CA GLY A 160 -19.22 6.97 5.66
C GLY A 160 -19.16 6.91 4.14
N VAL A 161 -19.47 5.73 3.61
CA VAL A 161 -19.59 5.51 2.16
C VAL A 161 -20.90 6.14 1.68
N TYR A 162 -20.80 6.97 0.63
CA TYR A 162 -21.96 7.65 0.07
C TYR A 162 -22.22 7.31 -1.41
N LYS A 163 -21.25 6.71 -2.10
CA LYS A 163 -21.42 6.25 -3.47
C LYS A 163 -20.49 5.09 -3.78
N VAL A 164 -20.98 4.12 -4.55
CA VAL A 164 -20.19 3.01 -5.11
C VAL A 164 -20.55 2.85 -6.57
N GLU A 165 -19.54 2.76 -7.42
CA GLU A 165 -19.65 2.64 -8.86
C GLU A 165 -18.84 1.44 -9.37
N HIS A 166 -19.35 0.75 -10.40
CA HIS A 166 -18.50 -0.07 -11.26
C HIS A 166 -17.81 0.82 -12.28
N ILE A 167 -16.51 0.65 -12.40
CA ILE A 167 -15.67 1.43 -13.30
C ILE A 167 -14.75 0.54 -14.12
N HIS A 168 -14.36 1.05 -15.27
CA HIS A 168 -13.27 0.52 -16.07
C HIS A 168 -12.05 1.45 -15.98
N LEU A 169 -10.89 0.84 -15.77
CA LEU A 169 -9.59 1.49 -15.83
C LEU A 169 -8.77 0.85 -16.94
N GLU A 170 -8.29 1.66 -17.88
CA GLU A 170 -7.37 1.21 -18.91
C GLU A 170 -5.95 1.10 -18.36
N TYR A 171 -5.27 0.01 -18.67
CA TYR A 171 -3.86 -0.18 -18.39
C TYR A 171 -3.16 -0.85 -19.60
N LYS A 172 -1.84 -0.92 -19.57
CA LYS A 172 -1.07 -1.59 -20.63
C LYS A 172 -0.44 -2.87 -20.10
N LYS A 173 -0.75 -3.99 -20.75
CA LYS A 173 -0.05 -5.27 -20.57
C LYS A 173 0.69 -5.57 -21.87
N ASP A 174 2.00 -5.71 -21.81
CA ASP A 174 2.86 -5.96 -23.00
C ASP A 174 2.62 -4.97 -24.17
N LYS A 175 2.47 -3.68 -23.82
CA LYS A 175 2.17 -2.57 -24.73
C LYS A 175 0.75 -2.60 -25.34
N ARG A 176 -0.09 -3.58 -25.04
CA ARG A 176 -1.49 -3.66 -25.48
C ARG A 176 -2.40 -3.02 -24.44
N PRO A 177 -3.45 -2.32 -24.87
CA PRO A 177 -4.45 -1.79 -23.94
C PRO A 177 -5.30 -2.95 -23.39
N GLU A 178 -5.48 -2.95 -22.08
CA GLU A 178 -6.32 -3.90 -21.35
C GLU A 178 -7.25 -3.11 -20.41
N ILE A 179 -8.35 -3.71 -20.03
CA ILE A 179 -9.35 -3.10 -19.15
C ILE A 179 -9.36 -3.86 -17.82
N LEU A 180 -9.28 -3.11 -16.73
CA LEU A 180 -9.46 -3.60 -15.38
C LEU A 180 -10.80 -3.11 -14.85
N CYS A 181 -11.70 -4.05 -14.50
CA CYS A 181 -13.00 -3.77 -13.91
C CYS A 181 -12.86 -3.71 -12.39
N LEU A 182 -13.24 -2.61 -11.79
CA LEU A 182 -13.13 -2.36 -10.35
C LEU A 182 -14.39 -1.66 -9.81
N ARG A 183 -14.50 -1.63 -8.49
CA ARG A 183 -15.44 -0.76 -7.77
C ARG A 183 -14.72 0.51 -7.35
N LEU A 184 -15.35 1.65 -7.58
CA LEU A 184 -14.94 2.94 -7.07
C LEU A 184 -15.85 3.32 -5.91
N VAL A 185 -15.27 3.44 -4.73
CA VAL A 185 -15.96 3.72 -3.47
C VAL A 185 -15.67 5.16 -3.06
N TYR A 186 -16.71 5.95 -2.86
CA TYR A 186 -16.63 7.31 -2.37
C TYR A 186 -16.96 7.35 -0.88
N TYR A 187 -16.05 7.90 -0.12
CA TYR A 187 -16.12 7.97 1.34
C TYR A 187 -15.91 9.40 1.82
N LYS A 188 -16.69 9.79 2.83
CA LYS A 188 -16.53 11.07 3.55
C LYS A 188 -16.16 10.75 5.00
N ASP A 189 -15.07 11.34 5.50
CA ASP A 189 -14.65 11.17 6.89
C ASP A 189 -15.40 12.12 7.84
N GLU A 190 -15.15 11.98 9.14
CA GLU A 190 -15.75 12.80 10.21
C GLU A 190 -15.38 14.28 10.12
N GLN A 191 -14.25 14.61 9.48
CA GLN A 191 -13.84 15.99 9.21
C GLN A 191 -14.43 16.56 7.90
N GLY A 192 -15.29 15.79 7.22
CA GLY A 192 -15.92 16.18 5.97
C GLY A 192 -15.05 16.03 4.72
N ARG A 193 -13.84 15.46 4.85
CA ARG A 193 -12.93 15.24 3.72
C ARG A 193 -13.42 14.07 2.88
N LYS A 194 -13.38 14.22 1.56
CA LYS A 194 -13.85 13.22 0.60
C LYS A 194 -12.68 12.43 0.02
N TYR A 195 -12.84 11.12 -0.04
CA TYR A 195 -11.87 10.18 -0.57
C TYR A 195 -12.49 9.30 -1.64
N LYS A 196 -11.64 8.83 -2.56
CA LYS A 196 -12.00 7.86 -3.58
C LYS A 196 -11.07 6.65 -3.45
N PHE A 197 -11.65 5.49 -3.24
CA PHE A 197 -10.95 4.22 -3.15
C PHE A 197 -11.36 3.29 -4.29
N ILE A 198 -10.41 2.53 -4.80
CA ILE A 198 -10.67 1.44 -5.74
C ILE A 198 -10.44 0.10 -5.06
N THR A 199 -11.27 -0.88 -5.41
CA THR A 199 -11.21 -2.26 -4.92
C THR A 199 -11.72 -3.22 -6.00
N ASN A 200 -11.27 -4.45 -5.97
CA ASN A 200 -11.82 -5.54 -6.79
C ASN A 200 -12.97 -6.28 -6.14
#